data_77820689502db3f707917201a16cc371
#
_entry.id   77820689502db3f707917201a16cc371
#
_cell.length_a   1.000
_cell.length_b   1.000
_cell.length_c   1.000
_cell.angle_alpha   90.00
_cell.angle_beta   90.00
_cell.angle_gamma   90.00
#
_symmetry.space_group_name_H-M   'P 1'
#
loop_
_entity.id
_entity.type
_entity.pdbx_description
1 polymer ?
#
loop_
_entity_poly.entity_id
_entity_poly.type
_entity_poly.pdbx_seq_one_letter_code
_entity_poly.pdbx_strand_id
1 'polypeptide(L)'
;MVGNASMTNFEKISKIIKSNGGYVTGRDVSEANIPTSTLSQYIKKYNLIKQCPGFYSTEDWMADDYFIFQYQYPKLLVSFYGAAYLHRLGDFIPTSLEATAPKNYRPFPLPRDGVILHTDTRDTTYNLGISEVETSFGNKVKVYDIEKTVCDFIRNRERLDSESFVKCVTWYSKRKDKNVNMLIQYARTMKIEDKVNSLMEVLLNEN
;
A
#
# COMPACT_ATOMS: atom_id res chain seq x y z
N MET A 1 -18.64 37.69 -28.54
CA MET A 1 -17.49 37.33 -27.66
C MET A 1 -18.06 36.63 -26.45
N VAL A 2 -17.99 35.29 -26.43
CA VAL A 2 -18.43 34.53 -25.26
C VAL A 2 -17.28 34.61 -24.27
N GLY A 3 -17.46 35.39 -23.19
CA GLY A 3 -16.47 35.53 -22.14
C GLY A 3 -16.22 34.17 -21.51
N ASN A 4 -15.00 33.69 -21.58
CA ASN A 4 -14.52 32.49 -20.83
C ASN A 4 -14.57 32.85 -19.33
N ALA A 5 -15.68 32.57 -18.66
CA ALA A 5 -15.82 32.79 -17.23
C ALA A 5 -14.78 31.88 -16.56
N SER A 6 -13.76 32.47 -15.95
CA SER A 6 -12.73 31.78 -15.17
C SER A 6 -13.42 30.97 -14.06
N MET A 7 -13.18 29.66 -14.01
CA MET A 7 -13.72 28.78 -12.96
C MET A 7 -13.35 29.30 -11.57
N THR A 8 -14.33 29.42 -10.71
CA THR A 8 -14.11 29.75 -9.29
C THR A 8 -13.32 28.64 -8.58
N ASN A 9 -12.66 28.96 -7.47
CA ASN A 9 -11.94 27.96 -6.68
C ASN A 9 -12.87 26.86 -6.14
N PHE A 10 -14.13 27.19 -5.85
CA PHE A 10 -15.13 26.18 -5.43
C PHE A 10 -15.47 25.20 -6.56
N GLU A 11 -15.64 25.69 -7.77
CA GLU A 11 -15.88 24.84 -8.95
C GLU A 11 -14.67 23.95 -9.26
N LYS A 12 -13.44 24.47 -9.08
CA LYS A 12 -12.21 23.67 -9.21
C LYS A 12 -12.18 22.53 -8.17
N ILE A 13 -12.49 22.80 -6.90
CA ILE A 13 -12.55 21.76 -5.86
C ILE A 13 -13.62 20.72 -6.20
N SER A 14 -14.82 21.15 -6.61
CA SER A 14 -15.89 20.23 -7.05
C SER A 14 -15.44 19.32 -8.19
N LYS A 15 -14.70 19.88 -9.16
CA LYS A 15 -14.16 19.11 -10.29
C LYS A 15 -13.10 18.09 -9.83
N ILE A 16 -12.22 18.48 -8.91
CA ILE A 16 -11.23 17.60 -8.33
C ILE A 16 -11.92 16.43 -7.61
N ILE A 17 -12.89 16.70 -6.75
CA ILE A 17 -13.64 15.67 -6.03
C ILE A 17 -14.30 14.69 -7.01
N LYS A 18 -14.93 15.22 -8.07
CA LYS A 18 -15.55 14.38 -9.09
C LYS A 18 -14.54 13.54 -9.86
N SER A 19 -13.39 14.10 -10.23
CA SER A 19 -12.33 13.37 -10.95
C SER A 19 -11.66 12.30 -10.08
N ASN A 20 -11.56 12.53 -8.78
CA ASN A 20 -11.00 11.58 -7.80
C ASN A 20 -12.04 10.55 -7.31
N GLY A 21 -13.29 10.61 -7.78
CA GLY A 21 -14.33 9.67 -7.35
C GLY A 21 -14.85 9.89 -5.94
N GLY A 22 -14.81 11.14 -5.41
CA GLY A 22 -15.44 11.49 -4.14
C GLY A 22 -14.51 12.02 -3.05
N TYR A 23 -13.24 12.28 -3.35
CA TYR A 23 -12.33 12.86 -2.35
C TYR A 23 -11.49 14.02 -2.89
N VAL A 24 -10.91 14.78 -1.96
CA VAL A 24 -9.93 15.84 -2.23
C VAL A 24 -8.83 15.83 -1.17
N THR A 25 -7.62 16.10 -1.59
CA THR A 25 -6.45 16.18 -0.70
C THR A 25 -5.87 17.60 -0.66
N GLY A 26 -5.11 17.89 0.38
CA GLY A 26 -4.34 19.13 0.46
C GLY A 26 -3.33 19.27 -0.68
N ARG A 27 -2.83 18.15 -1.21
CA ARG A 27 -1.93 18.13 -2.37
C ARG A 27 -2.66 18.57 -3.64
N ASP A 28 -3.84 18.01 -3.92
CA ASP A 28 -4.64 18.39 -5.08
C ASP A 28 -4.93 19.89 -5.12
N VAL A 29 -5.28 20.45 -3.95
CA VAL A 29 -5.58 21.86 -3.77
C VAL A 29 -4.35 22.74 -4.00
N SER A 30 -3.20 22.31 -3.50
CA SER A 30 -1.91 22.99 -3.70
C SER A 30 -1.50 22.98 -5.18
N GLU A 31 -1.61 21.85 -5.85
CA GLU A 31 -1.30 21.69 -7.29
C GLU A 31 -2.22 22.52 -8.17
N ALA A 32 -3.48 22.69 -7.76
CA ALA A 32 -4.44 23.54 -8.45
C ALA A 32 -4.30 25.05 -8.11
N ASN A 33 -3.30 25.43 -7.29
CA ASN A 33 -3.09 26.79 -6.80
C ASN A 33 -4.33 27.39 -6.10
N ILE A 34 -5.02 26.57 -5.30
CA ILE A 34 -6.18 26.98 -4.51
C ILE A 34 -5.74 27.26 -3.07
N PRO A 35 -6.11 28.41 -2.47
CA PRO A 35 -5.79 28.69 -1.07
C PRO A 35 -6.38 27.65 -0.11
N THR A 36 -5.62 27.23 0.90
CA THR A 36 -6.09 26.28 1.93
C THR A 36 -7.30 26.79 2.71
N SER A 37 -7.42 28.11 2.87
CA SER A 37 -8.61 28.74 3.46
C SER A 37 -9.89 28.48 2.66
N THR A 38 -9.77 28.44 1.32
CA THR A 38 -10.89 28.08 0.43
C THR A 38 -11.30 26.62 0.61
N LEU A 39 -10.32 25.70 0.72
CA LEU A 39 -10.61 24.30 1.03
C LEU A 39 -11.33 24.17 2.38
N SER A 40 -10.87 24.89 3.41
CA SER A 40 -11.52 24.88 4.73
C SER A 40 -12.98 25.37 4.69
N GLN A 41 -13.26 26.38 3.89
CA GLN A 41 -14.63 26.88 3.66
C GLN A 41 -15.46 25.84 2.90
N TYR A 42 -14.87 25.20 1.88
CA TYR A 42 -15.53 24.17 1.09
C TYR A 42 -15.92 22.96 1.95
N ILE A 43 -14.98 22.46 2.78
CA ILE A 43 -15.21 21.36 3.72
C ILE A 43 -16.40 21.64 4.62
N LYS A 44 -16.46 22.84 5.21
CA LYS A 44 -17.58 23.25 6.10
C LYS A 44 -18.90 23.36 5.35
N LYS A 45 -18.88 23.94 4.15
CA LYS A 45 -20.10 24.16 3.36
C LYS A 45 -20.74 22.87 2.88
N TYR A 46 -19.92 21.89 2.49
CA TYR A 46 -20.38 20.62 1.90
C TYR A 46 -20.22 19.41 2.84
N ASN A 47 -19.91 19.66 4.12
CA ASN A 47 -19.78 18.64 5.17
C ASN A 47 -18.86 17.48 4.76
N LEU A 48 -17.68 17.77 4.17
CA LEU A 48 -16.75 16.72 3.82
C LEU A 48 -16.21 16.03 5.08
N ILE A 49 -16.08 14.70 5.01
CA ILE A 49 -15.58 13.86 6.09
C ILE A 49 -14.06 13.84 6.05
N LYS A 50 -13.43 14.11 7.19
CA LYS A 50 -11.97 14.03 7.33
C LYS A 50 -11.55 12.57 7.52
N GLN A 51 -10.82 12.02 6.56
CA GLN A 51 -10.26 10.67 6.63
C GLN A 51 -8.93 10.64 7.42
N CYS A 52 -8.03 11.57 7.11
CA CYS A 52 -6.79 11.82 7.86
C CYS A 52 -6.37 13.29 7.65
N PRO A 53 -5.27 13.77 8.25
CA PRO A 53 -4.80 15.13 8.03
C PRO A 53 -4.55 15.42 6.55
N GLY A 54 -5.29 16.41 6.01
CA GLY A 54 -5.18 16.83 4.61
C GLY A 54 -5.92 15.94 3.60
N PHE A 55 -6.73 14.98 4.04
CA PHE A 55 -7.54 14.13 3.17
C PHE A 55 -9.01 14.18 3.60
N TYR A 56 -9.88 14.55 2.68
CA TYR A 56 -11.32 14.74 2.91
C TYR A 56 -12.13 14.08 1.81
N SER A 57 -13.26 13.46 2.17
CA SER A 57 -14.14 12.77 1.22
C SER A 57 -15.60 13.21 1.37
N THR A 58 -16.39 12.90 0.38
CA THR A 58 -17.85 12.94 0.47
C THR A 58 -18.35 11.79 1.36
N GLU A 59 -19.61 11.88 1.79
CA GLU A 59 -20.22 10.86 2.67
C GLU A 59 -20.37 9.50 1.98
N ASP A 60 -20.64 9.51 0.70
CA ASP A 60 -20.82 8.32 -0.14
C ASP A 60 -19.50 7.69 -0.63
N TRP A 61 -18.35 8.30 -0.32
CA TRP A 61 -17.05 7.74 -0.69
C TRP A 61 -16.72 6.51 0.17
N MET A 62 -16.45 5.40 -0.48
CA MET A 62 -16.03 4.16 0.21
C MET A 62 -14.58 4.26 0.66
N ALA A 63 -14.37 4.20 1.99
CA ALA A 63 -13.04 4.33 2.57
C ALA A 63 -12.13 3.17 2.15
N ASP A 64 -10.95 3.53 1.67
CA ASP A 64 -9.87 2.61 1.31
C ASP A 64 -8.72 2.78 2.31
N ASP A 65 -8.65 1.88 3.28
CA ASP A 65 -7.69 1.97 4.38
C ASP A 65 -6.24 1.94 3.90
N TYR A 66 -5.91 1.15 2.86
CA TYR A 66 -4.57 1.11 2.28
C TYR A 66 -4.19 2.42 1.61
N PHE A 67 -5.13 3.03 0.89
CA PHE A 67 -4.91 4.30 0.21
C PHE A 67 -4.78 5.47 1.18
N ILE A 68 -5.68 5.55 2.19
CA ILE A 68 -5.61 6.56 3.25
C ILE A 68 -4.29 6.43 4.02
N PHE A 69 -3.90 5.20 4.38
CA PHE A 69 -2.63 4.92 5.04
C PHE A 69 -1.43 5.39 4.23
N GLN A 70 -1.40 5.05 2.94
CA GLN A 70 -0.29 5.44 2.05
C GLN A 70 -0.21 6.95 1.85
N TYR A 71 -1.37 7.63 1.78
CA TYR A 71 -1.40 9.09 1.71
C TYR A 71 -0.78 9.73 2.96
N GLN A 72 -1.12 9.22 4.12
CA GLN A 72 -0.60 9.71 5.40
C GLN A 72 0.88 9.36 5.62
N TYR A 73 1.30 8.19 5.16
CA TYR A 73 2.66 7.65 5.37
C TYR A 73 3.32 7.23 4.04
N PRO A 74 3.69 8.19 3.18
CA PRO A 74 4.14 7.88 1.82
C PRO A 74 5.49 7.15 1.74
N LYS A 75 6.22 7.05 2.86
CA LYS A 75 7.48 6.29 2.98
C LYS A 75 7.28 4.89 3.56
N LEU A 76 6.09 4.54 4.00
CA LEU A 76 5.80 3.19 4.45
C LEU A 76 5.31 2.34 3.28
N LEU A 77 5.85 1.13 3.14
CA LEU A 77 5.48 0.18 2.09
C LEU A 77 4.58 -0.89 2.70
N VAL A 78 3.42 -1.12 2.10
CA VAL A 78 2.57 -2.24 2.50
C VAL A 78 3.36 -3.53 2.33
N SER A 79 3.36 -4.39 3.36
CA SER A 79 4.22 -5.56 3.44
C SER A 79 3.52 -6.74 4.13
N PHE A 80 4.20 -7.88 4.22
CA PHE A 80 3.72 -9.10 4.88
C PHE A 80 2.28 -9.48 4.50
N TYR A 81 1.39 -9.65 5.48
CA TYR A 81 0.00 -10.05 5.23
C TYR A 81 -0.76 -9.05 4.37
N GLY A 82 -0.49 -7.74 4.52
CA GLY A 82 -1.08 -6.71 3.68
C GLY A 82 -0.68 -6.86 2.21
N ALA A 83 0.61 -7.08 1.95
CA ALA A 83 1.11 -7.32 0.59
C ALA A 83 0.59 -8.66 0.03
N ALA A 84 0.62 -9.72 0.84
CA ALA A 84 0.09 -11.03 0.44
C ALA A 84 -1.39 -10.96 0.07
N TYR A 85 -2.20 -10.23 0.84
CA TYR A 85 -3.61 -9.99 0.53
C TYR A 85 -3.79 -9.24 -0.79
N LEU A 86 -3.10 -8.12 -0.97
CA LEU A 86 -3.20 -7.31 -2.18
C LEU A 86 -2.76 -8.09 -3.44
N HIS A 87 -1.76 -8.96 -3.31
CA HIS A 87 -1.29 -9.84 -4.39
C HIS A 87 -2.05 -11.16 -4.50
N ARG A 88 -3.06 -11.40 -3.64
CA ARG A 88 -3.82 -12.65 -3.62
C ARG A 88 -2.92 -13.87 -3.44
N LEU A 89 -1.99 -13.79 -2.50
CA LEU A 89 -1.12 -14.90 -2.08
C LEU A 89 -1.72 -15.69 -0.91
N GLY A 90 -2.97 -16.11 -1.07
CA GLY A 90 -3.75 -16.82 -0.05
C GLY A 90 -5.19 -16.34 -0.05
N ASP A 91 -6.00 -16.98 0.78
CA ASP A 91 -7.44 -16.70 0.94
C ASP A 91 -7.76 -16.04 2.29
N PHE A 92 -6.76 -15.44 2.93
CA PHE A 92 -6.92 -14.77 4.23
C PHE A 92 -7.16 -13.26 4.07
N ILE A 93 -7.92 -12.71 5.02
CA ILE A 93 -8.13 -11.27 5.15
C ILE A 93 -7.29 -10.82 6.36
N PRO A 94 -6.32 -9.90 6.18
CA PRO A 94 -5.51 -9.39 7.29
C PRO A 94 -6.38 -8.67 8.32
N THR A 95 -6.14 -8.94 9.60
CA THR A 95 -6.81 -8.25 10.72
C THR A 95 -6.13 -6.94 11.08
N SER A 96 -4.93 -6.70 10.54
CA SER A 96 -4.14 -5.49 10.73
C SER A 96 -3.49 -5.08 9.42
N LEU A 97 -3.26 -3.78 9.25
CA LEU A 97 -2.45 -3.26 8.15
C LEU A 97 -0.98 -3.40 8.52
N GLU A 98 -0.21 -4.09 7.68
CA GLU A 98 1.22 -4.26 7.90
C GLU A 98 2.03 -3.45 6.89
N ALA A 99 3.03 -2.73 7.40
CA ALA A 99 3.90 -1.91 6.57
C ALA A 99 5.34 -1.93 7.06
N THR A 100 6.27 -1.79 6.12
CA THR A 100 7.70 -1.70 6.41
C THR A 100 8.20 -0.27 6.24
N ALA A 101 8.91 0.22 7.26
CA ALA A 101 9.59 1.51 7.27
C ALA A 101 11.05 1.36 6.84
N PRO A 102 11.63 2.35 6.14
CA PRO A 102 13.06 2.40 5.90
C PRO A 102 13.83 2.60 7.21
N LYS A 103 15.10 2.24 7.19
CA LYS A 103 16.02 2.43 8.31
C LYS A 103 15.97 3.87 8.84
N ASN A 104 15.94 4.00 10.16
CA ASN A 104 15.91 5.28 10.88
C ASN A 104 14.70 6.18 10.58
N TYR A 105 13.71 5.72 9.83
CA TYR A 105 12.48 6.47 9.64
C TYR A 105 11.49 6.18 10.78
N ARG A 106 11.00 7.26 11.38
CA ARG A 106 9.93 7.18 12.38
C ARG A 106 8.74 7.97 11.86
N PRO A 107 7.61 7.30 11.56
CA PRO A 107 6.42 8.00 11.09
C PRO A 107 5.87 8.92 12.18
N PHE A 108 5.40 10.10 11.79
CA PHE A 108 4.73 11.02 12.69
C PHE A 108 3.47 11.59 12.04
N PRO A 109 2.32 11.60 12.75
CA PRO A 109 2.09 10.87 14.00
C PRO A 109 2.32 9.37 13.85
N LEU A 110 2.51 8.66 14.95
CA LEU A 110 2.61 7.19 14.91
C LEU A 110 1.32 6.61 14.33
N PRO A 111 1.40 5.52 13.53
CA PRO A 111 0.23 4.82 13.06
C PRO A 111 -0.69 4.41 14.23
N ARG A 112 -2.00 4.44 13.96
CA ARG A 112 -3.02 4.08 14.95
C ARG A 112 -2.97 2.58 15.26
N ASP A 113 -3.72 2.17 16.30
CA ASP A 113 -3.97 0.77 16.60
C ASP A 113 -4.49 0.03 15.34
N GLY A 114 -4.08 -1.21 15.17
CA GLY A 114 -4.39 -2.00 13.97
C GLY A 114 -3.36 -1.89 12.85
N VAL A 115 -2.26 -1.11 13.03
CA VAL A 115 -1.12 -1.09 12.13
C VAL A 115 0.08 -1.76 12.78
N ILE A 116 0.64 -2.77 12.11
CA ILE A 116 1.90 -3.41 12.50
C ILE A 116 3.02 -2.82 11.65
N LEU A 117 3.98 -2.18 12.34
CA LEU A 117 5.11 -1.53 11.69
C LEU A 117 6.37 -2.39 11.81
N HIS A 118 6.87 -2.83 10.68
CA HIS A 118 8.17 -3.48 10.55
C HIS A 118 9.25 -2.44 10.19
N THR A 119 10.47 -2.65 10.61
CA THR A 119 11.61 -1.81 10.22
C THR A 119 12.64 -2.65 9.51
N ASP A 120 12.99 -2.29 8.29
CA ASP A 120 14.15 -2.89 7.63
C ASP A 120 15.40 -2.11 8.03
N THR A 121 16.38 -2.83 8.57
CA THR A 121 17.64 -2.24 9.04
C THR A 121 18.66 -2.03 7.92
N ARG A 122 18.34 -2.47 6.69
CA ARG A 122 19.21 -2.40 5.52
C ARG A 122 18.48 -1.75 4.36
N ASP A 123 19.00 -0.65 3.84
CA ASP A 123 18.40 0.05 2.69
C ASP A 123 18.33 -0.85 1.44
N THR A 124 19.28 -1.77 1.27
CA THR A 124 19.30 -2.73 0.17
C THR A 124 18.09 -3.66 0.17
N THR A 125 17.61 -4.07 1.34
CA THR A 125 16.44 -4.95 1.47
C THR A 125 15.12 -4.18 1.50
N TYR A 126 15.12 -2.95 2.03
CA TYR A 126 13.96 -2.06 2.00
C TYR A 126 13.58 -1.66 0.57
N ASN A 127 14.57 -1.31 -0.25
CA ASN A 127 14.33 -0.87 -1.63
C ASN A 127 14.08 -2.02 -2.64
N LEU A 128 14.14 -3.28 -2.16
CA LEU A 128 13.96 -4.44 -2.99
C LEU A 128 12.49 -4.70 -3.26
N GLY A 129 12.12 -4.87 -4.53
CA GLY A 129 10.76 -5.29 -4.91
C GLY A 129 9.67 -4.26 -4.62
N ILE A 130 9.99 -2.95 -4.63
CA ILE A 130 8.96 -1.92 -4.52
C ILE A 130 8.14 -1.90 -5.80
N SER A 131 6.83 -2.07 -5.66
CA SER A 131 5.86 -2.05 -6.75
C SER A 131 4.62 -1.25 -6.40
N GLU A 132 3.69 -1.16 -7.32
CA GLU A 132 2.36 -0.60 -7.09
C GLU A 132 1.30 -1.65 -7.42
N VAL A 133 0.23 -1.68 -6.63
CA VAL A 133 -0.93 -2.51 -6.87
C VAL A 133 -2.20 -1.68 -6.73
N GLU A 134 -3.22 -2.04 -7.47
CA GLU A 134 -4.54 -1.45 -7.35
C GLU A 134 -5.33 -2.17 -6.26
N THR A 135 -5.88 -1.41 -5.32
CA THR A 135 -6.77 -1.93 -4.28
C THR A 135 -8.12 -2.34 -4.87
N SER A 136 -8.95 -3.01 -4.09
CA SER A 136 -10.32 -3.34 -4.50
C SER A 136 -11.21 -2.11 -4.75
N PHE A 137 -10.77 -0.93 -4.34
CA PHE A 137 -11.44 0.35 -4.57
C PHE A 137 -10.89 1.12 -5.78
N GLY A 138 -9.92 0.57 -6.52
CA GLY A 138 -9.34 1.18 -7.70
C GLY A 138 -8.21 2.17 -7.43
N ASN A 139 -7.75 2.31 -6.18
CA ASN A 139 -6.65 3.20 -5.84
C ASN A 139 -5.30 2.48 -5.90
N LYS A 140 -4.26 3.17 -6.36
CA LYS A 140 -2.90 2.63 -6.41
C LYS A 140 -2.17 2.86 -5.09
N VAL A 141 -1.55 1.80 -4.58
CA VAL A 141 -0.74 1.86 -3.35
C VAL A 141 0.61 1.19 -3.57
N LYS A 142 1.64 1.70 -2.90
CA LYS A 142 2.98 1.11 -2.91
C LYS A 142 3.01 -0.09 -1.98
N VAL A 143 3.56 -1.17 -2.50
CA VAL A 143 3.60 -2.47 -1.84
C VAL A 143 4.87 -3.19 -2.25
N TYR A 144 5.35 -4.13 -1.47
CA TYR A 144 6.34 -5.07 -1.98
C TYR A 144 5.73 -5.99 -3.03
N ASP A 145 6.50 -6.32 -4.08
CA ASP A 145 6.06 -7.27 -5.10
C ASP A 145 5.88 -8.70 -4.55
N ILE A 146 5.41 -9.57 -5.40
CA ILE A 146 5.09 -10.96 -5.04
C ILE A 146 6.33 -11.69 -4.51
N GLU A 147 7.45 -11.59 -5.21
CA GLU A 147 8.68 -12.31 -4.88
C GLU A 147 9.30 -11.79 -3.57
N LYS A 148 9.30 -10.48 -3.38
CA LYS A 148 9.78 -9.89 -2.12
C LYS A 148 8.87 -10.28 -0.95
N THR A 149 7.56 -10.30 -1.18
CA THR A 149 6.59 -10.72 -0.15
C THR A 149 6.83 -12.18 0.25
N VAL A 150 7.01 -13.08 -0.71
CA VAL A 150 7.34 -14.49 -0.43
C VAL A 150 8.66 -14.61 0.32
N CYS A 151 9.69 -13.87 -0.08
CA CYS A 151 10.97 -13.84 0.64
C CYS A 151 10.81 -13.35 2.09
N ASP A 152 9.97 -12.34 2.34
CA ASP A 152 9.70 -11.86 3.70
C ASP A 152 8.99 -12.93 4.56
N PHE A 153 8.05 -13.68 3.97
CA PHE A 153 7.41 -14.80 4.66
C PHE A 153 8.42 -15.91 5.00
N ILE A 154 9.27 -16.29 4.05
CA ILE A 154 10.30 -17.34 4.28
C ILE A 154 11.31 -16.87 5.35
N ARG A 155 11.76 -15.63 5.28
CA ARG A 155 12.73 -15.06 6.24
C ARG A 155 12.19 -15.02 7.66
N ASN A 156 10.89 -14.73 7.81
CA ASN A 156 10.25 -14.54 9.10
C ASN A 156 9.37 -15.74 9.51
N ARG A 157 9.58 -16.91 8.92
CA ARG A 157 8.77 -18.12 9.11
C ARG A 157 8.41 -18.41 10.57
N GLU A 158 9.36 -18.21 11.49
CA GLU A 158 9.18 -18.50 12.92
C GLU A 158 8.22 -17.55 13.64
N ARG A 159 7.93 -16.39 13.04
CA ARG A 159 7.04 -15.35 13.60
C ARG A 159 5.65 -15.34 12.98
N LEU A 160 5.45 -16.13 11.94
CA LEU A 160 4.19 -16.21 11.21
C LEU A 160 3.43 -17.46 11.66
N ASP A 161 2.12 -17.41 11.62
CA ASP A 161 1.34 -18.62 11.80
C ASP A 161 1.58 -19.61 10.65
N SER A 162 1.52 -20.90 10.98
CA SER A 162 1.92 -21.97 10.06
C SER A 162 0.98 -22.08 8.87
N GLU A 163 -0.30 -21.85 9.07
CA GLU A 163 -1.31 -21.97 8.02
C GLU A 163 -1.13 -20.88 6.97
N SER A 164 -1.03 -19.62 7.39
CA SER A 164 -0.82 -18.49 6.47
C SER A 164 0.50 -18.60 5.70
N PHE A 165 1.57 -19.08 6.36
CA PHE A 165 2.82 -19.33 5.66
C PHE A 165 2.66 -20.37 4.55
N VAL A 166 2.09 -21.55 4.87
CA VAL A 166 1.87 -22.62 3.89
C VAL A 166 0.98 -22.14 2.75
N LYS A 167 -0.12 -21.43 3.06
CA LYS A 167 -0.99 -20.84 2.03
C LYS A 167 -0.22 -19.92 1.10
N CYS A 168 0.53 -18.96 1.65
CA CYS A 168 1.29 -17.98 0.85
C CYS A 168 2.24 -18.68 -0.14
N VAL A 169 3.07 -19.62 0.33
CA VAL A 169 4.07 -20.28 -0.52
C VAL A 169 3.44 -21.26 -1.51
N THR A 170 2.37 -21.95 -1.12
CA THR A 170 1.63 -22.87 -2.02
C THR A 170 0.91 -22.09 -3.13
N TRP A 171 0.27 -20.96 -2.80
CA TRP A 171 -0.35 -20.12 -3.81
C TRP A 171 0.69 -19.53 -4.77
N TYR A 172 1.83 -19.10 -4.25
CA TYR A 172 2.94 -18.65 -5.09
C TYR A 172 3.42 -19.76 -6.05
N SER A 173 3.63 -20.99 -5.57
CA SER A 173 4.12 -22.10 -6.42
C SER A 173 3.20 -22.40 -7.60
N LYS A 174 1.90 -22.19 -7.45
CA LYS A 174 0.87 -22.43 -8.48
C LYS A 174 0.65 -21.26 -9.44
N ARG A 175 1.23 -20.09 -9.16
CA ARG A 175 1.06 -18.90 -10.03
C ARG A 175 1.76 -19.08 -11.38
N LYS A 176 1.09 -18.66 -12.45
CA LYS A 176 1.66 -18.66 -13.79
C LYS A 176 2.60 -17.47 -14.03
N ASP A 177 2.36 -16.37 -13.31
CA ASP A 177 3.12 -15.11 -13.39
C ASP A 177 4.26 -15.02 -12.37
N LYS A 178 4.58 -16.12 -11.65
CA LYS A 178 5.72 -16.14 -10.74
C LYS A 178 7.05 -15.97 -11.46
N ASN A 179 7.95 -15.21 -10.86
CA ASN A 179 9.31 -15.01 -11.36
C ASN A 179 10.34 -15.66 -10.43
N VAL A 180 10.62 -16.94 -10.66
CA VAL A 180 11.55 -17.71 -9.80
C VAL A 180 12.97 -17.13 -9.84
N ASN A 181 13.41 -16.58 -10.98
CA ASN A 181 14.73 -15.93 -11.08
C ASN A 181 14.81 -14.69 -10.17
N MET A 182 13.75 -13.89 -10.15
CA MET A 182 13.67 -12.73 -9.29
C MET A 182 13.63 -13.15 -7.80
N LEU A 183 12.85 -14.20 -7.47
CA LEU A 183 12.79 -14.75 -6.12
C LEU A 183 14.19 -15.14 -5.62
N ILE A 184 14.97 -15.88 -6.42
CA ILE A 184 16.34 -16.29 -6.07
C ILE A 184 17.27 -15.07 -5.94
N GLN A 185 17.16 -14.09 -6.82
CA GLN A 185 17.95 -12.86 -6.72
C GLN A 185 17.65 -12.11 -5.42
N TYR A 186 16.38 -12.00 -5.02
CA TYR A 186 15.98 -11.39 -3.77
C TYR A 186 16.45 -12.20 -2.57
N ALA A 187 16.33 -13.53 -2.64
CA ALA A 187 16.81 -14.44 -1.59
C ALA A 187 18.32 -14.29 -1.31
N ARG A 188 19.14 -14.13 -2.36
CA ARG A 188 20.58 -13.85 -2.24
C ARG A 188 20.84 -12.53 -1.52
N THR A 189 20.18 -11.46 -1.96
CA THR A 189 20.29 -10.13 -1.34
C THR A 189 19.86 -10.15 0.12
N MET A 190 18.83 -10.93 0.44
CA MET A 190 18.29 -11.08 1.79
C MET A 190 19.05 -12.11 2.63
N LYS A 191 20.01 -12.86 2.04
CA LYS A 191 20.79 -13.94 2.68
C LYS A 191 19.93 -15.09 3.20
N ILE A 192 18.96 -15.52 2.39
CA ILE A 192 18.05 -16.63 2.69
C ILE A 192 17.97 -17.63 1.52
N GLU A 193 18.93 -17.63 0.61
CA GLU A 193 18.92 -18.46 -0.61
C GLU A 193 18.72 -19.94 -0.30
N ASP A 194 19.43 -20.48 0.69
CA ASP A 194 19.31 -21.90 1.07
C ASP A 194 17.88 -22.25 1.52
N LYS A 195 17.25 -21.36 2.32
CA LYS A 195 15.87 -21.55 2.78
C LYS A 195 14.88 -21.56 1.61
N VAL A 196 15.08 -20.65 0.64
CA VAL A 196 14.22 -20.57 -0.55
C VAL A 196 14.41 -21.80 -1.43
N ASN A 197 15.65 -22.21 -1.71
CA ASN A 197 15.93 -23.39 -2.54
C ASN A 197 15.32 -24.65 -1.95
N SER A 198 15.54 -24.92 -0.65
CA SER A 198 14.98 -26.09 0.02
C SER A 198 13.44 -26.12 -0.04
N LEU A 199 12.79 -24.97 0.11
CA LEU A 199 11.33 -24.88 0.03
C LEU A 199 10.83 -25.09 -1.40
N MET A 200 11.49 -24.48 -2.39
CA MET A 200 11.10 -24.59 -3.80
C MET A 200 11.29 -26.01 -4.35
N GLU A 201 12.33 -26.73 -3.92
CA GLU A 201 12.50 -28.14 -4.26
C GLU A 201 11.32 -28.99 -3.83
N VAL A 202 10.81 -28.80 -2.62
CA VAL A 202 9.62 -29.51 -2.12
C VAL A 202 8.39 -29.14 -2.95
N LEU A 203 8.13 -27.85 -3.15
CA LEU A 203 6.91 -27.36 -3.80
C LEU A 203 6.85 -27.62 -5.31
N LEU A 204 8.00 -27.73 -5.98
CA LEU A 204 8.06 -27.99 -7.44
C LEU A 204 8.05 -29.49 -7.76
N ASN A 205 8.46 -30.35 -6.81
CA ASN A 205 8.43 -31.80 -6.96
C ASN A 205 7.07 -32.42 -6.64
N GLU A 206 6.14 -31.66 -6.00
CA GLU A 206 4.77 -32.11 -5.70
C GLU A 206 3.76 -31.78 -6.82
N ASN A 207 4.17 -31.14 -7.91
CA ASN A 207 3.38 -30.81 -9.09
C ASN A 207 3.89 -31.53 -10.33
#